data_36a9703a2a38dc9c9d2ae99f7b93d979
#
_entry.id   36a9703a2a38dc9c9d2ae99f7b93d979
#
_cell.length_a   1.000
_cell.length_b   1.000
_cell.length_c   1.000
_cell.angle_alpha   90.00
_cell.angle_beta   90.00
_cell.angle_gamma   90.00
#
_symmetry.space_group_name_H-M   'P 1'
#
loop_
_entity.id
_entity.type
_entity.pdbx_description
1 polymer ?
#
loop_
_entity_poly.entity_id
_entity_poly.type
_entity_poly.pdbx_seq_one_letter_code
_entity_poly.pdbx_strand_id
1 'polypeptide(L)'
;RDALLAFKFKRRIEDLNAYGVLMAEKAAEVYADRFDAVTWVPVSKQRLKKRGFDQSRMLCASLCVDWHTEPQETLRKVRDNPAQSGIGDPAERRANVLGAYEPVDPDAIAGKRFLLIDDIITTGATLTECVRVLKAAGAADVVCLTLAMARDN
;
A
#
# COMPACT_ATOMS: atom_id res chain seq x y z
N ARG A 1 4.98 -30.04 6.96
CA ARG A 1 4.01 -29.02 6.54
C ARG A 1 4.45 -27.63 6.96
N ASP A 2 4.85 -27.45 8.21
CA ASP A 2 5.25 -26.15 8.75
C ASP A 2 6.59 -25.62 8.19
N ALA A 3 7.56 -26.51 7.97
CA ALA A 3 8.83 -26.17 7.34
C ALA A 3 8.65 -25.70 5.87
N LEU A 4 7.72 -26.29 5.13
CA LEU A 4 7.42 -25.89 3.75
C LEU A 4 6.70 -24.54 3.69
N LEU A 5 5.83 -24.26 4.67
CA LEU A 5 5.18 -22.96 4.81
C LEU A 5 6.18 -21.88 5.20
N ALA A 6 7.10 -22.16 6.13
CA ALA A 6 8.18 -21.26 6.52
C ALA A 6 9.13 -20.96 5.34
N PHE A 7 9.47 -21.96 4.54
CA PHE A 7 10.30 -21.79 3.34
C PHE A 7 9.62 -20.90 2.29
N LYS A 8 8.33 -21.15 1.99
CA LYS A 8 7.54 -20.31 1.08
C LYS A 8 7.40 -18.88 1.59
N PHE A 9 7.29 -18.70 2.90
CA PHE A 9 7.21 -17.40 3.53
C PHE A 9 8.53 -16.64 3.40
N LYS A 10 9.66 -17.28 3.70
CA LYS A 10 10.99 -16.69 3.58
C LYS A 10 11.29 -16.26 2.14
N ARG A 11 11.02 -17.11 1.16
CA ARG A 11 11.20 -16.79 -0.26
C ARG A 11 10.34 -15.59 -0.68
N ARG A 12 9.09 -15.50 -0.22
CA ARG A 12 8.23 -14.33 -0.47
C ARG A 12 8.80 -13.03 0.09
N ILE A 13 9.43 -13.07 1.26
CA ILE A 13 10.09 -11.90 1.87
C ILE A 13 11.29 -11.47 1.03
N GLU A 14 12.13 -12.43 0.58
CA GLU A 14 13.28 -12.16 -0.27
C GLU A 14 12.84 -11.54 -1.62
N ASP A 15 11.81 -12.08 -2.23
CA ASP A 15 11.21 -11.54 -3.47
C ASP A 15 10.68 -10.10 -3.26
N LEU A 16 10.01 -9.83 -2.14
CA LEU A 16 9.48 -8.50 -1.83
C LEU A 16 10.60 -7.46 -1.65
N ASN A 17 11.73 -7.86 -1.08
CA ASN A 17 12.89 -6.97 -0.95
C ASN A 17 13.47 -6.60 -2.33
N ALA A 18 13.61 -7.58 -3.23
CA ALA A 18 14.07 -7.33 -4.59
C ALA A 18 13.11 -6.40 -5.36
N TYR A 19 11.80 -6.62 -5.21
CA TYR A 19 10.79 -5.74 -5.82
C TYR A 19 10.79 -4.33 -5.23
N GLY A 20 11.07 -4.18 -3.93
CA GLY A 20 11.22 -2.87 -3.31
C GLY A 20 12.32 -2.02 -3.95
N VAL A 21 13.47 -2.63 -4.24
CA VAL A 21 14.58 -1.95 -4.96
C VAL A 21 14.13 -1.52 -6.37
N LEU A 22 13.50 -2.41 -7.14
CA LEU A 22 12.99 -2.06 -8.47
C LEU A 22 11.95 -0.94 -8.43
N MET A 23 11.11 -0.94 -7.40
CA MET A 23 10.13 0.13 -7.19
C MET A 23 10.82 1.45 -6.82
N ALA A 24 11.91 1.43 -6.06
CA ALA A 24 12.70 2.61 -5.72
C ALA A 24 13.31 3.25 -6.98
N GLU A 25 13.93 2.46 -7.84
CA GLU A 25 14.47 2.91 -9.13
C GLU A 25 13.38 3.54 -10.00
N LYS A 26 12.22 2.86 -10.11
CA LYS A 26 11.11 3.36 -10.92
C LYS A 26 10.47 4.62 -10.35
N ALA A 27 10.35 4.72 -9.05
CA ALA A 27 9.84 5.92 -8.40
C ALA A 27 10.79 7.13 -8.59
N ALA A 28 12.10 6.90 -8.48
CA ALA A 28 13.09 7.95 -8.76
C ALA A 28 13.03 8.44 -10.21
N GLU A 29 12.83 7.53 -11.16
CA GLU A 29 12.69 7.87 -12.60
C GLU A 29 11.41 8.69 -12.88
N VAL A 30 10.26 8.26 -12.32
CA VAL A 30 8.95 8.80 -12.71
C VAL A 30 8.52 9.97 -11.84
N TYR A 31 8.85 9.94 -10.57
CA TYR A 31 8.31 10.89 -9.59
C TYR A 31 9.34 11.85 -9.01
N ALA A 32 10.66 11.57 -9.17
CA ALA A 32 11.75 12.45 -8.71
C ALA A 32 11.37 13.24 -7.43
N ASP A 33 11.40 14.57 -7.46
CA ASP A 33 11.12 15.45 -6.31
C ASP A 33 9.61 15.69 -6.05
N ARG A 34 8.72 14.76 -6.46
CA ARG A 34 7.27 14.95 -6.32
C ARG A 34 6.68 14.51 -4.98
N PHE A 35 7.49 13.98 -4.08
CA PHE A 35 7.04 13.57 -2.74
C PHE A 35 8.09 13.88 -1.67
N ASP A 36 7.64 14.04 -0.43
CA ASP A 36 8.45 14.35 0.73
C ASP A 36 8.58 13.13 1.66
N ALA A 37 7.64 12.19 1.58
CA ALA A 37 7.57 11.02 2.42
C ALA A 37 6.93 9.84 1.68
N VAL A 38 7.24 8.62 2.15
CA VAL A 38 6.72 7.37 1.60
C VAL A 38 5.78 6.73 2.63
N THR A 39 4.64 6.26 2.15
CA THR A 39 3.64 5.56 2.94
C THR A 39 3.09 4.37 2.18
N TRP A 40 2.27 3.55 2.80
CA TRP A 40 1.72 2.33 2.19
C TRP A 40 0.22 2.21 2.44
N VAL A 41 -0.45 1.38 1.63
CA VAL A 41 -1.82 0.95 1.83
C VAL A 41 -1.84 -0.15 2.90
N PRO A 42 -2.36 0.12 4.13
CA PRO A 42 -2.31 -0.85 5.20
C PRO A 42 -3.34 -1.96 5.03
N VAL A 43 -2.97 -3.19 5.44
CA VAL A 43 -3.94 -4.26 5.62
C VAL A 43 -4.68 -4.11 6.96
N SER A 44 -5.85 -4.73 7.09
CA SER A 44 -6.57 -4.74 8.35
C SER A 44 -5.84 -5.55 9.42
N LYS A 45 -6.09 -5.22 10.70
CA LYS A 45 -5.53 -5.97 11.84
C LYS A 45 -5.85 -7.47 11.76
N GLN A 46 -7.06 -7.83 11.31
CA GLN A 46 -7.47 -9.22 11.16
C GLN A 46 -6.67 -9.93 10.07
N ARG A 47 -6.46 -9.30 8.91
CA ARG A 47 -5.62 -9.84 7.85
C ARG A 47 -4.15 -9.95 8.27
N LEU A 48 -3.63 -8.94 8.95
CA LEU A 48 -2.27 -8.97 9.48
C LEU A 48 -2.08 -10.15 10.45
N LYS A 49 -3.03 -10.35 11.38
CA LYS A 49 -3.01 -11.49 12.31
C LYS A 49 -3.06 -12.84 11.58
N LYS A 50 -3.87 -12.94 10.51
CA LYS A 50 -4.01 -14.18 9.73
C LYS A 50 -2.82 -14.48 8.83
N ARG A 51 -2.23 -13.46 8.20
CA ARG A 51 -1.13 -13.58 7.23
C ARG A 51 0.26 -13.50 7.88
N GLY A 52 0.38 -12.82 9.02
CA GLY A 52 1.63 -12.57 9.73
C GLY A 52 2.43 -11.38 9.19
N PHE A 53 2.05 -10.79 8.05
CA PHE A 53 2.77 -9.66 7.44
C PHE A 53 1.85 -8.80 6.55
N ASP A 54 2.31 -7.56 6.32
CA ASP A 54 1.72 -6.58 5.41
C ASP A 54 2.66 -6.41 4.20
N GLN A 55 2.21 -6.86 3.02
CA GLN A 55 3.01 -6.85 1.80
C GLN A 55 3.38 -5.42 1.36
N SER A 56 2.41 -4.51 1.35
CA SER A 56 2.62 -3.13 0.93
C SER A 56 3.57 -2.39 1.87
N ARG A 57 3.48 -2.67 3.19
CA ARG A 57 4.43 -2.16 4.18
C ARG A 57 5.85 -2.67 3.93
N MET A 58 6.00 -3.96 3.63
CA MET A 58 7.31 -4.56 3.37
C MET A 58 7.96 -4.00 2.10
N LEU A 59 7.18 -3.84 1.02
CA LEU A 59 7.63 -3.17 -0.21
C LEU A 59 8.06 -1.73 0.08
N CYS A 60 7.25 -0.99 0.83
CA CYS A 60 7.54 0.37 1.24
C CYS A 60 8.84 0.45 2.07
N ALA A 61 9.00 -0.43 3.06
CA ALA A 61 10.20 -0.48 3.89
C ALA A 61 11.45 -0.81 3.06
N SER A 62 11.37 -1.78 2.14
CA SER A 62 12.49 -2.13 1.26
C SER A 62 12.89 -0.97 0.34
N LEU A 63 11.92 -0.28 -0.24
CA LEU A 63 12.15 0.92 -1.05
C LEU A 63 12.81 2.03 -0.22
N CYS A 64 12.36 2.25 1.00
CA CYS A 64 12.92 3.27 1.89
C CYS A 64 14.37 2.99 2.31
N VAL A 65 14.78 1.72 2.44
CA VAL A 65 16.18 1.35 2.71
C VAL A 65 17.11 1.89 1.62
N ASP A 66 16.75 1.74 0.36
CA ASP A 66 17.53 2.23 -0.78
C ASP A 66 17.70 3.76 -0.77
N TRP A 67 16.70 4.47 -0.27
CA TRP A 67 16.73 5.94 -0.13
C TRP A 67 17.19 6.46 1.22
N HIS A 68 17.65 5.61 2.13
CA HIS A 68 18.07 5.97 3.49
C HIS A 68 17.00 6.79 4.25
N THR A 69 15.73 6.39 4.10
CA THR A 69 14.58 7.02 4.76
C THR A 69 13.71 5.96 5.45
N GLU A 70 12.69 6.39 6.19
CA GLU A 70 11.77 5.51 6.89
C GLU A 70 10.35 5.64 6.33
N PRO A 71 9.61 4.52 6.21
CA PRO A 71 8.22 4.57 5.84
C PRO A 71 7.39 5.24 6.93
N GLN A 72 6.45 6.11 6.54
CA GLN A 72 5.54 6.78 7.46
C GLN A 72 4.19 6.06 7.52
N GLU A 73 3.74 5.70 8.71
CA GLU A 73 2.40 5.16 8.92
C GLU A 73 1.39 6.32 8.94
N THR A 74 0.73 6.54 7.81
CA THR A 74 -0.24 7.65 7.66
C THR A 74 -1.68 7.18 7.72
N LEU A 75 -1.94 5.93 7.40
CA LEU A 75 -3.27 5.35 7.29
C LEU A 75 -3.41 4.11 8.15
N ARG A 76 -4.62 3.86 8.64
CA ARG A 76 -5.04 2.58 9.22
C ARG A 76 -6.30 2.08 8.56
N LYS A 77 -6.39 0.77 8.35
CA LYS A 77 -7.61 0.14 7.86
C LYS A 77 -8.50 -0.21 9.06
N VAL A 78 -9.65 0.45 9.14
CA VAL A 78 -10.59 0.33 10.28
C VAL A 78 -11.72 -0.66 10.04
N ARG A 79 -11.98 -1.03 8.77
CA ARG A 79 -13.01 -1.98 8.40
C ARG A 79 -12.45 -3.10 7.53
N ASP A 80 -12.70 -4.35 7.93
CA ASP A 80 -12.47 -5.51 7.09
C ASP A 80 -13.57 -5.63 6.06
N ASN A 81 -13.19 -5.53 4.80
CA ASN A 81 -14.08 -5.85 3.71
C ASN A 81 -13.84 -7.31 3.32
N PRO A 82 -14.88 -8.15 3.20
CA PRO A 82 -14.72 -9.51 2.70
C PRO A 82 -13.93 -9.46 1.38
N ALA A 83 -12.93 -10.36 1.25
CA ALA A 83 -12.31 -10.56 -0.04
C ALA A 83 -13.41 -11.13 -0.96
N GLN A 84 -13.97 -10.31 -1.81
CA GLN A 84 -14.87 -10.79 -2.85
C GLN A 84 -14.02 -11.52 -3.88
N SER A 85 -13.91 -12.83 -3.70
CA SER A 85 -13.47 -13.76 -4.73
C SER A 85 -14.64 -13.94 -5.69
N GLY A 86 -14.77 -13.03 -6.65
CA GLY A 86 -15.84 -13.10 -7.64
C GLY A 86 -15.89 -11.84 -8.48
N ILE A 87 -16.39 -11.98 -9.68
CA ILE A 87 -16.65 -10.94 -10.67
C ILE A 87 -17.69 -9.98 -10.07
N GLY A 88 -17.22 -8.98 -9.30
CA GLY A 88 -18.09 -7.92 -8.77
C GLY A 88 -17.97 -6.66 -9.61
N ASP A 89 -19.09 -5.94 -9.77
CA ASP A 89 -19.15 -4.66 -10.44
C ASP A 89 -18.08 -3.69 -9.85
N PRO A 90 -17.32 -2.95 -10.66
CA PRO A 90 -16.40 -1.91 -10.20
C PRO A 90 -17.04 -0.88 -9.26
N ALA A 91 -18.34 -0.62 -9.39
CA ALA A 91 -19.10 0.25 -8.49
C ALA A 91 -19.28 -0.39 -7.09
N GLU A 92 -19.56 -1.69 -7.01
CA GLU A 92 -19.63 -2.42 -5.74
C GLU A 92 -18.27 -2.47 -5.04
N ARG A 93 -17.19 -2.67 -5.80
CA ARG A 93 -15.82 -2.67 -5.24
C ARG A 93 -15.47 -1.30 -4.65
N ARG A 94 -15.87 -0.19 -5.28
CA ARG A 94 -15.70 1.17 -4.75
C ARG A 94 -16.52 1.39 -3.48
N ALA A 95 -17.79 1.00 -3.48
CA ALA A 95 -18.67 1.13 -2.31
C ALA A 95 -18.13 0.32 -1.11
N ASN A 96 -17.52 -0.83 -1.36
CA ASN A 96 -16.96 -1.69 -0.31
C ASN A 96 -15.75 -1.09 0.40
N VAL A 97 -14.94 -0.26 -0.26
CA VAL A 97 -13.75 0.34 0.35
C VAL A 97 -13.99 1.74 0.91
N LEU A 98 -15.11 2.37 0.57
CA LEU A 98 -15.43 3.71 1.06
C LEU A 98 -15.55 3.71 2.60
N GLY A 99 -14.80 4.60 3.28
CA GLY A 99 -14.73 4.67 4.74
C GLY A 99 -14.04 3.49 5.42
N ALA A 100 -13.25 2.69 4.67
CA ALA A 100 -12.47 1.60 5.24
C ALA A 100 -11.12 2.03 5.81
N TYR A 101 -10.70 3.26 5.53
CA TYR A 101 -9.42 3.82 5.96
C TYR A 101 -9.61 5.13 6.73
N GLU A 102 -8.74 5.36 7.71
CA GLU A 102 -8.66 6.59 8.48
C GLU A 102 -7.22 7.07 8.57
N PRO A 103 -6.97 8.40 8.70
CA PRO A 103 -5.64 8.90 8.99
C PRO A 103 -5.23 8.51 10.41
N VAL A 104 -3.93 8.21 10.60
CA VAL A 104 -3.37 7.91 11.93
C VAL A 104 -3.13 9.22 12.68
N ASP A 105 -2.50 10.18 12.02
CA ASP A 105 -2.17 11.50 12.55
C ASP A 105 -2.34 12.56 11.44
N PRO A 106 -3.45 13.30 11.42
CA PRO A 106 -3.68 14.34 10.42
C PRO A 106 -2.63 15.44 10.42
N ASP A 107 -2.07 15.81 11.57
CA ASP A 107 -1.07 16.87 11.68
C ASP A 107 0.26 16.46 11.03
N ALA A 108 0.61 15.16 11.13
CA ALA A 108 1.77 14.60 10.45
C ALA A 108 1.60 14.49 8.93
N ILE A 109 0.37 14.56 8.42
CA ILE A 109 0.01 14.46 7.00
C ILE A 109 -0.08 15.86 6.35
N ALA A 110 -0.58 16.84 7.08
CA ALA A 110 -0.89 18.14 6.53
C ALA A 110 0.31 18.81 5.85
N GLY A 111 0.09 19.31 4.63
CA GLY A 111 1.08 20.04 3.83
C GLY A 111 2.16 19.17 3.15
N LYS A 112 2.24 17.88 3.45
CA LYS A 112 3.22 16.98 2.85
C LYS A 112 2.73 16.35 1.55
N ARG A 113 3.68 16.00 0.68
CA ARG A 113 3.46 15.21 -0.53
C ARG A 113 3.88 13.76 -0.25
N PHE A 114 3.05 12.81 -0.61
CA PHE A 114 3.29 11.39 -0.32
C PHE A 114 3.45 10.55 -1.58
N LEU A 115 4.38 9.58 -1.52
CA LEU A 115 4.39 8.41 -2.39
C LEU A 115 3.67 7.26 -1.66
N LEU A 116 2.50 6.85 -2.18
CA LEU A 116 1.68 5.77 -1.64
C LEU A 116 1.99 4.46 -2.35
N ILE A 117 2.45 3.46 -1.59
CA ILE A 117 2.85 2.14 -2.09
C ILE A 117 1.73 1.13 -1.88
N ASP A 118 1.45 0.32 -2.90
CA ASP A 118 0.59 -0.87 -2.80
C ASP A 118 1.21 -2.03 -3.58
N ASP A 119 0.77 -3.28 -3.30
CA ASP A 119 1.29 -4.46 -3.96
C ASP A 119 0.64 -4.68 -5.35
N ILE A 120 -0.68 -4.70 -5.43
CA ILE A 120 -1.41 -4.98 -6.67
C ILE A 120 -2.61 -4.05 -6.82
N ILE A 121 -2.64 -3.36 -7.96
CA ILE A 121 -3.85 -2.65 -8.38
C ILE A 121 -4.75 -3.56 -9.22
N THR A 122 -6.04 -3.62 -8.88
CA THR A 122 -7.09 -4.23 -9.69
C THR A 122 -7.97 -3.14 -10.31
N THR A 123 -8.99 -2.70 -9.61
CA THR A 123 -9.87 -1.60 -10.04
C THR A 123 -9.37 -0.22 -9.61
N GLY A 124 -8.34 -0.13 -8.78
CA GLY A 124 -7.86 1.11 -8.18
C GLY A 124 -8.73 1.66 -7.03
N ALA A 125 -9.82 0.97 -6.67
CA ALA A 125 -10.74 1.45 -5.63
C ALA A 125 -10.05 1.70 -4.29
N THR A 126 -9.17 0.80 -3.88
CA THR A 126 -8.38 0.92 -2.64
C THR A 126 -7.47 2.15 -2.65
N LEU A 127 -6.69 2.33 -3.73
CA LEU A 127 -5.80 3.49 -3.87
C LEU A 127 -6.60 4.78 -3.89
N THR A 128 -7.70 4.83 -4.66
CA THR A 128 -8.58 6.01 -4.73
C THR A 128 -9.09 6.41 -3.34
N GLU A 129 -9.53 5.45 -2.53
CA GLU A 129 -9.99 5.74 -1.17
C GLU A 129 -8.86 6.20 -0.26
N CYS A 130 -7.69 5.56 -0.30
CA CYS A 130 -6.52 5.99 0.48
C CYS A 130 -6.08 7.41 0.11
N VAL A 131 -6.02 7.73 -1.19
CA VAL A 131 -5.71 9.08 -1.68
C VAL A 131 -6.76 10.09 -1.18
N ARG A 132 -8.05 9.75 -1.25
CA ARG A 132 -9.14 10.60 -0.73
C ARG A 132 -8.94 10.92 0.75
N VAL A 133 -8.61 9.90 1.57
CA VAL A 133 -8.40 10.06 3.02
C VAL A 133 -7.17 10.93 3.29
N LEU A 134 -6.05 10.70 2.61
CA LEU A 134 -4.84 11.52 2.76
C LEU A 134 -5.08 12.99 2.36
N LYS A 135 -5.77 13.21 1.23
CA LYS A 135 -6.14 14.57 0.79
C LYS A 135 -7.08 15.26 1.78
N ALA A 136 -8.07 14.55 2.32
CA ALA A 136 -8.97 15.06 3.35
C ALA A 136 -8.24 15.40 4.66
N ALA A 137 -7.15 14.70 4.98
CA ALA A 137 -6.26 15.00 6.10
C ALA A 137 -5.25 16.13 5.80
N GLY A 138 -5.32 16.74 4.62
CA GLY A 138 -4.49 17.91 4.27
C GLY A 138 -3.21 17.61 3.50
N ALA A 139 -3.02 16.41 2.96
CA ALA A 139 -1.87 16.10 2.10
C ALA A 139 -1.84 17.05 0.89
N ALA A 140 -0.69 17.67 0.62
CA ALA A 140 -0.51 18.59 -0.50
C ALA A 140 -0.60 17.86 -1.84
N ASP A 141 0.04 16.69 -1.94
CA ASP A 141 -0.06 15.80 -3.11
C ASP A 141 0.10 14.33 -2.72
N VAL A 142 -0.43 13.43 -3.54
CA VAL A 142 -0.27 11.98 -3.40
C VAL A 142 -0.05 11.37 -4.77
N VAL A 143 1.12 10.77 -4.96
CA VAL A 143 1.43 9.93 -6.11
C VAL A 143 1.42 8.47 -5.68
N CYS A 144 1.02 7.57 -6.57
CA CYS A 144 0.86 6.15 -6.25
C CYS A 144 1.81 5.28 -7.09
N LEU A 145 2.37 4.26 -6.46
CA LEU A 145 3.17 3.24 -7.14
C LEU A 145 2.74 1.85 -6.68
N THR A 146 2.50 0.96 -7.63
CA THR A 146 2.15 -0.44 -7.37
C THR A 146 3.12 -1.37 -8.07
N LEU A 147 3.38 -2.52 -7.44
CA LEU A 147 4.26 -3.53 -8.01
C LEU A 147 3.65 -4.16 -9.26
N ALA A 148 2.34 -4.41 -9.26
CA ALA A 148 1.66 -5.08 -10.35
C ALA A 148 0.25 -4.52 -10.60
N MET A 149 -0.22 -4.71 -11.84
CA MET A 149 -1.60 -4.48 -12.23
C MET A 149 -2.23 -5.81 -12.64
N ALA A 150 -3.30 -6.23 -11.96
CA ALA A 150 -4.11 -7.35 -12.41
C ALA A 150 -5.02 -6.85 -13.54
N ARG A 151 -4.94 -7.49 -14.70
CA ARG A 151 -5.89 -7.26 -15.79
C ARG A 151 -7.06 -8.21 -15.60
N ASP A 152 -8.28 -7.68 -15.55
CA ASP A 152 -9.47 -8.50 -15.68
C ASP A 152 -9.51 -9.00 -17.15
N ASN A 153 -9.35 -10.32 -17.33
CA ASN A 153 -9.56 -10.97 -18.62
C ASN A 153 -11.04 -11.23 -18.84
#